data_8109e783fe8be4f3de6c8c7360bb3feb
#
_entry.id   8109e783fe8be4f3de6c8c7360bb3feb
#
_cell.length_a   1.000
_cell.length_b   1.000
_cell.length_c   1.000
_cell.angle_alpha   90.00
_cell.angle_beta   90.00
_cell.angle_gamma   90.00
#
_symmetry.space_group_name_H-M   'P 1'
#
loop_
_entity.id
_entity.type
_entity.pdbx_description
1 polymer ?
#
loop_
_entity_poly.entity_id
_entity_poly.type
_entity_poly.pdbx_seq_one_letter_code
_entity_poly.pdbx_strand_id
1 'polypeptide(L)'
;MALTVKTFINNPVSSNCHIIYDDSERHGIVIDPGSEDSSEIMSFLKANAIVVDYVILTHEHFDHTWSADRFSAPVLCTKECAETIGDKKRNLSFFFNQIGFHIEVNTMRVEDFDMKMNLLGHIVHFYKNRAHSPGGLLFTIDNYLITGDMLIKDLKTVTKLQWANKEELPDCERWLREQQGKGYIVLAGHGDIFELDNYDIKKIY
;
A
#
# COMPACT_ATOMS: atom_id res chain seq x y z
N MET A 1 -12.36 -15.14 10.68
CA MET A 1 -12.13 -14.28 11.86
C MET A 1 -12.08 -12.84 11.38
N ALA A 2 -12.52 -11.87 12.17
CA ALA A 2 -12.49 -10.47 11.73
C ALA A 2 -11.07 -9.92 11.85
N LEU A 3 -10.59 -9.22 10.82
CA LEU A 3 -9.31 -8.55 10.83
C LEU A 3 -9.43 -7.17 11.50
N THR A 4 -8.38 -6.76 12.19
CA THR A 4 -8.26 -5.44 12.83
C THR A 4 -7.24 -4.59 12.08
N VAL A 5 -7.49 -3.28 12.00
CA VAL A 5 -6.56 -2.32 11.36
C VAL A 5 -6.03 -1.33 12.39
N LYS A 6 -4.72 -1.10 12.33
CA LYS A 6 -4.05 0.03 13.00
C LYS A 6 -3.30 0.85 11.95
N THR A 7 -3.51 2.15 11.94
CA THR A 7 -2.83 3.07 11.01
C THR A 7 -1.82 3.92 11.78
N PHE A 8 -0.66 4.13 11.15
CA PHE A 8 0.41 5.05 11.56
C PHE A 8 0.65 6.05 10.44
N ILE A 9 1.08 7.24 10.80
CA ILE A 9 1.44 8.28 9.83
C ILE A 9 2.94 8.30 9.64
N ASN A 10 3.37 8.09 8.42
CA ASN A 10 4.78 8.14 8.03
C ASN A 10 5.31 9.57 7.95
N ASN A 11 6.59 9.74 8.22
CA ASN A 11 7.31 10.99 8.04
C ASN A 11 8.36 10.82 6.92
N PRO A 12 8.67 11.90 6.15
CA PRO A 12 8.21 13.29 6.31
C PRO A 12 6.96 13.67 5.49
N VAL A 13 6.35 12.77 4.70
CA VAL A 13 5.32 13.14 3.69
C VAL A 13 3.90 12.86 4.16
N SER A 14 3.71 12.32 5.37
CA SER A 14 2.41 12.01 5.97
C SER A 14 1.62 10.95 5.18
N SER A 15 2.31 9.97 4.57
CA SER A 15 1.66 8.78 4.04
C SER A 15 1.18 7.88 5.18
N ASN A 16 0.29 6.95 4.87
CA ASN A 16 -0.26 6.00 5.83
C ASN A 16 0.50 4.67 5.77
N CYS A 17 0.94 4.18 6.92
CA CYS A 17 1.29 2.78 7.11
C CYS A 17 0.13 2.07 7.81
N HIS A 18 -0.42 1.02 7.20
CA HIS A 18 -1.48 0.23 7.79
C HIS A 18 -0.96 -1.12 8.26
N ILE A 19 -1.36 -1.53 9.46
CA ILE A 19 -1.18 -2.90 9.94
C ILE A 19 -2.56 -3.55 9.97
N ILE A 20 -2.72 -4.65 9.20
CA ILE A 20 -3.91 -5.49 9.25
C ILE A 20 -3.52 -6.78 9.95
N TYR A 21 -4.24 -7.17 10.99
CA TYR A 21 -3.86 -8.33 11.80
C TYR A 21 -5.08 -9.07 12.37
N ASP A 22 -4.87 -10.36 12.63
CA ASP A 22 -5.81 -11.20 13.37
C ASP A 22 -5.49 -11.12 14.87
N ASP A 23 -6.44 -10.63 15.65
CA ASP A 23 -6.28 -10.42 17.08
C ASP A 23 -6.18 -11.74 17.88
N SER A 24 -6.72 -12.84 17.34
CA SER A 24 -6.70 -14.14 17.98
C SER A 24 -5.41 -14.91 17.72
N GLU A 25 -4.96 -14.93 16.45
CA GLU A 25 -3.77 -15.66 16.00
C GLU A 25 -2.48 -14.85 16.16
N ARG A 26 -2.59 -13.53 16.36
CA ARG A 26 -1.46 -12.61 16.47
C ARG A 26 -0.53 -12.60 15.24
N HIS A 27 -1.11 -12.82 14.07
CA HIS A 27 -0.45 -12.69 12.78
C HIS A 27 -0.95 -11.45 12.04
N GLY A 28 -0.08 -10.80 11.28
CA GLY A 28 -0.44 -9.58 10.58
C GLY A 28 0.38 -9.30 9.33
N ILE A 29 -0.09 -8.31 8.57
CA ILE A 29 0.62 -7.74 7.43
C ILE A 29 0.85 -6.25 7.68
N VAL A 30 2.02 -5.75 7.27
CA VAL A 30 2.37 -4.33 7.29
C VAL A 30 2.28 -3.80 5.87
N ILE A 31 1.60 -2.68 5.67
CA ILE A 31 1.37 -2.07 4.36
C ILE A 31 2.01 -0.69 4.37
N ASP A 32 2.87 -0.42 3.39
CA ASP A 32 3.52 0.86 3.14
C ASP A 32 4.25 1.47 4.36
N PRO A 33 5.26 0.80 4.94
CA PRO A 33 6.05 1.35 6.04
C PRO A 33 7.05 2.40 5.52
N GLY A 34 6.60 3.63 5.33
CA GLY A 34 7.31 4.69 4.61
C GLY A 34 8.14 5.64 5.46
N SER A 35 8.16 5.52 6.79
CA SER A 35 9.06 6.33 7.63
C SER A 35 10.46 5.75 7.68
N GLU A 36 11.48 6.62 7.74
CA GLU A 36 12.85 6.19 8.12
C GLU A 36 12.87 5.60 9.52
N ASP A 37 12.18 6.22 10.47
CA ASP A 37 11.99 5.69 11.83
C ASP A 37 10.70 4.87 11.92
N SER A 38 10.86 3.57 12.08
CA SER A 38 9.75 2.61 12.28
C SER A 38 9.55 2.20 13.75
N SER A 39 10.16 2.91 14.70
CA SER A 39 10.16 2.52 16.13
C SER A 39 8.75 2.43 16.74
N GLU A 40 7.83 3.31 16.36
CA GLU A 40 6.45 3.28 16.83
C GLU A 40 5.72 2.03 16.32
N ILE A 41 5.87 1.69 15.04
CA ILE A 41 5.31 0.48 14.43
C ILE A 41 5.87 -0.76 15.13
N MET A 42 7.19 -0.84 15.28
CA MET A 42 7.85 -1.98 15.94
C MET A 42 7.44 -2.12 17.41
N SER A 43 7.26 -1.01 18.13
CA SER A 43 6.77 -1.00 19.50
C SER A 43 5.35 -1.52 19.60
N PHE A 44 4.45 -1.11 18.68
CA PHE A 44 3.08 -1.60 18.62
C PHE A 44 3.03 -3.12 18.35
N LEU A 45 3.78 -3.60 17.34
CA LEU A 45 3.85 -5.03 17.00
C LEU A 45 4.32 -5.85 18.20
N LYS A 46 5.38 -5.40 18.87
CA LYS A 46 5.93 -6.07 20.06
C LYS A 46 4.95 -6.06 21.24
N ALA A 47 4.32 -4.92 21.52
CA ALA A 47 3.38 -4.78 22.64
C ALA A 47 2.14 -5.68 22.49
N ASN A 48 1.73 -5.94 21.24
CA ASN A 48 0.57 -6.78 20.92
C ASN A 48 0.97 -8.21 20.51
N ALA A 49 2.26 -8.57 20.60
CA ALA A 49 2.81 -9.87 20.21
C ALA A 49 2.43 -10.28 18.76
N ILE A 50 2.33 -9.31 17.84
CA ILE A 50 1.97 -9.56 16.44
C ILE A 50 3.22 -10.00 15.67
N VAL A 51 3.12 -11.15 15.02
CA VAL A 51 4.10 -11.65 14.05
C VAL A 51 3.74 -11.10 12.67
N VAL A 52 4.68 -10.45 12.00
CA VAL A 52 4.49 -9.94 10.64
C VAL A 52 4.76 -11.07 9.64
N ASP A 53 3.73 -11.50 8.92
CA ASP A 53 3.86 -12.54 7.90
C ASP A 53 4.36 -11.97 6.58
N TYR A 54 3.90 -10.78 6.21
CA TYR A 54 4.27 -10.08 4.98
C TYR A 54 4.33 -8.57 5.19
N VAL A 55 5.22 -7.92 4.44
CA VAL A 55 5.12 -6.49 4.13
C VAL A 55 4.55 -6.38 2.72
N ILE A 56 3.55 -5.53 2.49
CA ILE A 56 2.98 -5.28 1.16
C ILE A 56 3.23 -3.82 0.79
N LEU A 57 3.78 -3.59 -0.40
CA LEU A 57 4.01 -2.25 -0.93
C LEU A 57 3.01 -1.96 -2.04
N THR A 58 2.28 -0.85 -1.90
CA THR A 58 1.32 -0.42 -2.92
C THR A 58 2.01 0.16 -4.14
N HIS A 59 3.19 0.76 -3.96
CA HIS A 59 4.03 1.26 -5.04
C HIS A 59 5.44 1.63 -4.55
N GLU A 60 6.32 2.04 -5.47
CA GLU A 60 7.74 2.24 -5.22
C GLU A 60 8.13 3.56 -4.53
N HIS A 61 7.23 4.53 -4.31
CA HIS A 61 7.60 5.82 -3.73
C HIS A 61 8.19 5.68 -2.33
N PHE A 62 9.18 6.52 -2.03
CA PHE A 62 10.01 6.37 -0.82
C PHE A 62 9.22 6.48 0.48
N ASP A 63 8.19 7.31 0.49
CA ASP A 63 7.31 7.53 1.64
C ASP A 63 6.30 6.39 1.89
N HIS A 64 6.31 5.35 1.04
CA HIS A 64 5.60 4.09 1.22
C HIS A 64 6.54 2.91 1.50
N THR A 65 7.85 3.08 1.34
CA THR A 65 8.77 1.94 1.28
C THR A 65 9.94 1.99 2.25
N TRP A 66 10.27 3.15 2.84
CA TRP A 66 11.56 3.45 3.46
C TRP A 66 12.01 2.46 4.53
N SER A 67 11.12 1.90 5.32
CA SER A 67 11.49 0.92 6.35
C SER A 67 11.01 -0.50 6.08
N ALA A 68 10.66 -0.83 4.83
CA ALA A 68 10.21 -2.18 4.49
C ALA A 68 11.26 -3.27 4.77
N ASP A 69 12.55 -2.93 4.74
CA ASP A 69 13.67 -3.81 5.09
C ASP A 69 13.87 -4.03 6.60
N ARG A 70 13.14 -3.29 7.45
CA ARG A 70 13.21 -3.42 8.92
C ARG A 70 12.42 -4.61 9.45
N PHE A 71 11.56 -5.20 8.63
CA PHE A 71 10.71 -6.32 9.01
C PHE A 71 11.33 -7.64 8.55
N SER A 72 11.42 -8.62 9.47
CA SER A 72 11.89 -9.97 9.14
C SER A 72 10.81 -10.78 8.42
N ALA A 73 10.23 -10.21 7.36
CA ALA A 73 9.12 -10.77 6.60
C ALA A 73 9.35 -10.56 5.10
N PRO A 74 8.86 -11.45 4.23
CA PRO A 74 8.93 -11.24 2.78
C PRO A 74 8.13 -10.01 2.37
N VAL A 75 8.65 -9.28 1.37
CA VAL A 75 8.02 -8.07 0.82
C VAL A 75 7.28 -8.42 -0.46
N LEU A 76 5.97 -8.24 -0.47
CA LEU A 76 5.11 -8.42 -1.64
C LEU A 76 4.92 -7.08 -2.36
N CYS A 77 5.13 -7.05 -3.66
CA CYS A 77 4.87 -5.88 -4.51
C CYS A 77 4.71 -6.31 -5.98
N THR A 78 4.46 -5.36 -6.86
CA THR A 78 4.49 -5.62 -8.31
C THR A 78 5.93 -5.79 -8.80
N LYS A 79 6.08 -6.41 -9.98
CA LYS A 79 7.38 -6.53 -10.65
C LYS A 79 8.02 -5.16 -10.85
N GLU A 80 7.24 -4.17 -11.32
CA GLU A 80 7.73 -2.82 -11.57
C GLU A 80 8.18 -2.11 -10.30
N CYS A 81 7.46 -2.27 -9.19
CA CYS A 81 7.87 -1.78 -7.89
C CYS A 81 9.22 -2.39 -7.47
N ALA A 82 9.35 -3.73 -7.55
CA ALA A 82 10.58 -4.43 -7.22
C ALA A 82 11.81 -3.96 -8.02
N GLU A 83 11.61 -3.64 -9.30
CA GLU A 83 12.68 -3.19 -10.20
C GLU A 83 13.08 -1.71 -9.98
N THR A 84 12.22 -0.91 -9.36
CA THR A 84 12.41 0.55 -9.31
C THR A 84 12.52 1.12 -7.90
N ILE A 85 12.21 0.35 -6.87
CA ILE A 85 12.20 0.79 -5.48
C ILE A 85 13.55 1.40 -5.02
N GLY A 86 14.68 0.89 -5.54
CA GLY A 86 16.03 1.41 -5.25
C GLY A 86 16.46 2.61 -6.11
N ASP A 87 15.73 2.95 -7.17
CA ASP A 87 16.05 4.08 -8.03
C ASP A 87 15.51 5.39 -7.43
N LYS A 88 16.43 6.24 -6.93
CA LYS A 88 16.08 7.49 -6.22
C LYS A 88 15.25 8.49 -7.02
N LYS A 89 15.27 8.44 -8.35
CA LYS A 89 14.43 9.29 -9.19
C LYS A 89 13.04 8.67 -9.34
N ARG A 90 12.96 7.36 -9.51
CA ARG A 90 11.70 6.64 -9.67
C ARG A 90 10.89 6.59 -8.38
N ASN A 91 11.56 6.35 -7.26
CA ASN A 91 10.94 6.35 -5.95
C ASN A 91 10.76 7.76 -5.36
N LEU A 92 11.08 8.81 -6.10
CA LEU A 92 10.96 10.23 -5.77
C LEU A 92 11.86 10.73 -4.63
N SER A 93 12.63 9.90 -3.92
CA SER A 93 13.48 10.33 -2.80
C SER A 93 14.48 11.43 -3.20
N PHE A 94 14.97 11.43 -4.43
CA PHE A 94 15.84 12.48 -4.97
C PHE A 94 15.15 13.86 -4.97
N PHE A 95 13.88 13.94 -5.37
CA PHE A 95 13.15 15.21 -5.49
C PHE A 95 12.71 15.77 -4.14
N PHE A 96 12.59 14.91 -3.13
CA PHE A 96 12.30 15.29 -1.75
C PHE A 96 13.56 15.47 -0.90
N ASN A 97 14.73 15.52 -1.52
CA ASN A 97 16.03 15.67 -0.86
C ASN A 97 16.35 14.58 0.21
N GLN A 98 15.78 13.38 0.01
CA GLN A 98 16.00 12.23 0.89
C GLN A 98 17.27 11.49 0.45
N ILE A 99 18.43 12.15 0.61
CA ILE A 99 19.73 11.65 0.14
C ILE A 99 20.09 10.33 0.82
N GLY A 100 19.68 10.16 2.09
CA GLY A 100 19.93 8.97 2.90
C GLY A 100 19.02 7.78 2.57
N PHE A 101 18.02 7.97 1.69
CA PHE A 101 17.13 6.86 1.32
C PHE A 101 17.94 5.70 0.72
N HIS A 102 17.80 4.56 1.34
CA HIS A 102 18.39 3.31 0.92
C HIS A 102 17.43 2.18 1.36
N ILE A 103 17.21 1.20 0.50
CA ILE A 103 16.39 0.05 0.79
C ILE A 103 16.97 -1.18 0.09
N GLU A 104 17.11 -2.27 0.84
CA GLU A 104 17.47 -3.59 0.32
C GLU A 104 16.46 -4.62 0.81
N VAL A 105 15.57 -5.03 -0.06
CA VAL A 105 14.52 -6.00 0.25
C VAL A 105 14.53 -7.17 -0.72
N ASN A 106 14.25 -8.35 -0.19
CA ASN A 106 13.93 -9.51 -1.01
C ASN A 106 12.44 -9.47 -1.35
N THR A 107 12.12 -9.13 -2.58
CA THR A 107 10.75 -8.97 -3.04
C THR A 107 10.19 -10.25 -3.65
N MET A 108 8.93 -10.53 -3.31
CA MET A 108 8.06 -11.50 -3.99
C MET A 108 7.10 -10.71 -4.88
N ARG A 109 6.90 -11.16 -6.11
CA ARG A 109 6.04 -10.46 -7.08
C ARG A 109 4.62 -11.02 -7.00
N VAL A 110 3.63 -10.15 -6.88
CA VAL A 110 2.22 -10.58 -6.85
C VAL A 110 1.80 -11.31 -8.13
N GLU A 111 2.45 -11.01 -9.25
CA GLU A 111 2.24 -11.68 -10.54
C GLU A 111 2.61 -13.17 -10.52
N ASP A 112 3.57 -13.59 -9.68
CA ASP A 112 3.99 -14.99 -9.54
C ASP A 112 2.91 -15.85 -8.84
N PHE A 113 1.87 -15.19 -8.29
CA PHE A 113 0.73 -15.80 -7.60
C PHE A 113 -0.61 -15.56 -8.31
N ASP A 114 -0.59 -15.34 -9.62
CA ASP A 114 -1.80 -15.08 -10.42
C ASP A 114 -2.67 -13.94 -9.85
N MET A 115 -2.04 -12.91 -9.27
CA MET A 115 -2.70 -11.75 -8.63
C MET A 115 -3.68 -12.14 -7.51
N LYS A 116 -3.44 -13.29 -6.84
CA LYS A 116 -4.29 -13.80 -5.78
C LYS A 116 -3.49 -14.62 -4.76
N MET A 117 -3.68 -14.34 -3.49
CA MET A 117 -3.04 -15.10 -2.40
C MET A 117 -4.00 -15.32 -1.23
N ASN A 118 -3.72 -16.34 -0.41
CA ASN A 118 -4.34 -16.46 0.92
C ASN A 118 -3.39 -15.83 1.93
N LEU A 119 -3.83 -14.74 2.58
CA LEU A 119 -3.11 -14.08 3.66
C LEU A 119 -4.02 -14.00 4.88
N LEU A 120 -3.52 -14.35 6.04
CA LEU A 120 -4.27 -14.35 7.31
C LEU A 120 -5.60 -15.13 7.24
N GLY A 121 -5.65 -16.21 6.44
CA GLY A 121 -6.86 -16.99 6.22
C GLY A 121 -7.89 -16.36 5.25
N HIS A 122 -7.61 -15.19 4.70
CA HIS A 122 -8.46 -14.47 3.75
C HIS A 122 -7.87 -14.49 2.35
N ILE A 123 -8.75 -14.54 1.34
CA ILE A 123 -8.34 -14.43 -0.06
C ILE A 123 -8.10 -12.95 -0.37
N VAL A 124 -6.87 -12.63 -0.73
CA VAL A 124 -6.46 -11.31 -1.23
C VAL A 124 -6.49 -11.33 -2.74
N HIS A 125 -7.16 -10.34 -3.35
CA HIS A 125 -7.16 -10.12 -4.78
C HIS A 125 -6.40 -8.84 -5.09
N PHE A 126 -5.35 -8.97 -5.88
CA PHE A 126 -4.50 -7.85 -6.30
C PHE A 126 -4.96 -7.28 -7.65
N TYR A 127 -4.85 -5.97 -7.81
CA TYR A 127 -5.14 -5.26 -9.05
C TYR A 127 -4.03 -4.25 -9.35
N LYS A 128 -3.36 -4.40 -10.49
CA LYS A 128 -2.31 -3.47 -10.94
C LYS A 128 -2.94 -2.30 -11.67
N ASN A 129 -2.48 -1.08 -11.37
CA ASN A 129 -2.83 0.11 -12.14
C ASN A 129 -1.70 1.14 -12.05
N ARG A 130 -1.22 1.58 -13.20
CA ARG A 130 -0.04 2.45 -13.34
C ARG A 130 -0.38 3.92 -13.48
N ALA A 131 -1.61 4.34 -13.22
CA ALA A 131 -2.00 5.73 -13.44
C ALA A 131 -1.28 6.72 -12.52
N HIS A 132 -0.91 6.30 -11.29
CA HIS A 132 -0.12 7.09 -10.36
C HIS A 132 1.38 6.80 -10.46
N SER A 133 1.76 5.52 -10.44
CA SER A 133 3.15 5.07 -10.54
C SER A 133 3.24 3.73 -11.28
N PRO A 134 4.38 3.39 -11.91
CA PRO A 134 4.55 2.12 -12.60
C PRO A 134 4.28 0.89 -11.75
N GLY A 135 4.66 0.93 -10.48
CA GLY A 135 4.48 -0.17 -9.53
C GLY A 135 3.12 -0.20 -8.84
N GLY A 136 2.15 0.61 -9.28
CA GLY A 136 0.86 0.78 -8.61
C GLY A 136 0.07 -0.51 -8.40
N LEU A 137 -0.30 -0.80 -7.15
CA LEU A 137 -1.00 -1.98 -6.69
C LEU A 137 -2.16 -1.59 -5.76
N LEU A 138 -3.35 -2.04 -6.09
CA LEU A 138 -4.52 -2.02 -5.22
C LEU A 138 -4.86 -3.45 -4.83
N PHE A 139 -5.50 -3.66 -3.69
CA PHE A 139 -5.96 -5.00 -3.33
C PHE A 139 -7.08 -4.98 -2.30
N THR A 140 -7.81 -6.10 -2.23
CA THR A 140 -8.85 -6.32 -1.23
C THR A 140 -8.46 -7.46 -0.31
N ILE A 141 -8.73 -7.29 0.98
CA ILE A 141 -8.64 -8.34 2.00
C ILE A 141 -9.78 -8.17 2.99
N ASP A 142 -10.57 -9.24 3.19
CA ASP A 142 -11.79 -9.17 3.99
C ASP A 142 -12.70 -8.02 3.54
N ASN A 143 -13.06 -7.09 4.41
CA ASN A 143 -13.84 -5.90 4.11
C ASN A 143 -12.97 -4.63 3.88
N TYR A 144 -11.67 -4.78 3.68
CA TYR A 144 -10.76 -3.66 3.40
C TYR A 144 -10.35 -3.59 1.94
N LEU A 145 -10.28 -2.38 1.41
CA LEU A 145 -9.74 -2.04 0.10
C LEU A 145 -8.54 -1.12 0.27
N ILE A 146 -7.37 -1.61 -0.10
CA ILE A 146 -6.11 -0.87 -0.04
C ILE A 146 -5.88 -0.23 -1.40
N THR A 147 -5.68 1.07 -1.44
CA THR A 147 -5.63 1.84 -2.69
C THR A 147 -4.31 2.53 -2.95
N GLY A 148 -3.39 2.57 -1.96
CA GLY A 148 -2.22 3.42 -2.08
C GLY A 148 -2.64 4.83 -2.49
N ASP A 149 -1.94 5.43 -3.44
CA ASP A 149 -2.20 6.78 -3.93
C ASP A 149 -3.14 6.86 -5.14
N MET A 150 -3.76 5.73 -5.49
CA MET A 150 -4.75 5.69 -6.58
C MET A 150 -6.11 6.25 -6.20
N LEU A 151 -6.50 6.14 -4.91
CA LEU A 151 -7.73 6.72 -4.39
C LEU A 151 -7.48 7.25 -2.99
N ILE A 152 -7.38 8.57 -2.86
CA ILE A 152 -7.25 9.29 -1.59
C ILE A 152 -8.52 10.15 -1.44
N LYS A 153 -9.08 10.16 -0.23
CA LYS A 153 -10.33 10.88 0.04
C LYS A 153 -10.18 12.37 -0.32
N ASP A 154 -11.11 12.85 -1.16
CA ASP A 154 -11.23 14.24 -1.60
C ASP A 154 -9.99 14.82 -2.33
N LEU A 155 -9.09 13.95 -2.80
CA LEU A 155 -7.95 14.33 -3.63
C LEU A 155 -8.05 13.68 -5.02
N LYS A 156 -7.55 14.40 -6.02
CA LYS A 156 -7.36 13.86 -7.37
C LYS A 156 -6.14 12.96 -7.40
N THR A 157 -6.23 11.87 -8.11
CA THR A 157 -5.07 11.01 -8.36
C THR A 157 -3.97 11.80 -9.06
N VAL A 158 -2.77 11.78 -8.52
CA VAL A 158 -1.60 12.43 -9.13
C VAL A 158 -1.11 11.57 -10.29
N THR A 159 -1.38 11.98 -11.53
CA THR A 159 -1.04 11.25 -12.77
C THR A 159 0.02 11.95 -13.61
N LYS A 160 0.59 13.07 -13.12
CA LYS A 160 1.59 13.89 -13.83
C LYS A 160 3.02 13.54 -13.47
N LEU A 161 3.23 12.54 -12.65
CA LEU A 161 4.57 12.07 -12.30
C LEU A 161 5.24 11.44 -13.50
N GLN A 162 6.57 11.58 -13.57
CA GLN A 162 7.35 10.90 -14.60
C GLN A 162 7.13 9.39 -14.45
N TRP A 163 6.91 8.70 -15.58
CA TRP A 163 6.60 7.26 -15.69
C TRP A 163 5.18 6.84 -15.28
N ALA A 164 4.34 7.72 -14.71
CA ALA A 164 2.92 7.44 -14.52
C ALA A 164 2.21 7.26 -15.88
N ASN A 165 1.24 6.38 -15.93
CA ASN A 165 0.44 6.12 -17.13
C ASN A 165 -1.03 6.56 -16.91
N LYS A 166 -1.29 7.86 -17.05
CA LYS A 166 -2.63 8.43 -16.83
C LYS A 166 -3.73 7.80 -17.69
N GLU A 167 -3.39 7.15 -18.80
CA GLU A 167 -4.35 6.49 -19.68
C GLU A 167 -5.01 5.27 -19.01
N GLU A 168 -4.43 4.76 -17.92
CA GLU A 168 -5.02 3.69 -17.11
C GLU A 168 -5.99 4.19 -16.03
N LEU A 169 -6.12 5.51 -15.83
CA LEU A 169 -7.04 6.06 -14.80
C LEU A 169 -8.52 5.66 -15.03
N PRO A 170 -9.06 5.65 -16.28
CA PRO A 170 -10.41 5.16 -16.52
C PRO A 170 -10.61 3.67 -16.18
N ASP A 171 -9.58 2.84 -16.34
CA ASP A 171 -9.63 1.43 -15.97
C ASP A 171 -9.68 1.28 -14.45
N CYS A 172 -8.91 2.11 -13.72
CA CYS A 172 -8.98 2.16 -12.26
C CYS A 172 -10.38 2.62 -11.78
N GLU A 173 -10.94 3.68 -12.37
CA GLU A 173 -12.31 4.12 -12.06
C GLU A 173 -13.32 2.99 -12.22
N ARG A 174 -13.27 2.29 -13.35
CA ARG A 174 -14.18 1.17 -13.63
C ARG A 174 -14.04 0.07 -12.58
N TRP A 175 -12.81 -0.33 -12.27
CA TRP A 175 -12.55 -1.35 -11.25
C TRP A 175 -13.04 -0.92 -9.87
N LEU A 176 -12.81 0.33 -9.45
CA LEU A 176 -13.29 0.87 -8.18
C LEU A 176 -14.83 0.89 -8.11
N ARG A 177 -15.52 1.22 -9.21
CA ARG A 177 -16.99 1.17 -9.29
C ARG A 177 -17.52 -0.25 -9.12
N GLU A 178 -16.82 -1.25 -9.64
CA GLU A 178 -17.15 -2.66 -9.45
C GLU A 178 -16.98 -3.12 -7.99
N GLN A 179 -16.20 -2.38 -7.19
CA GLN A 179 -16.07 -2.64 -5.76
C GLN A 179 -17.15 -1.95 -4.91
N GLN A 180 -17.84 -0.92 -5.42
CA GLN A 180 -18.95 -0.27 -4.71
C GLN A 180 -20.12 -1.24 -4.48
N GLY A 181 -20.84 -1.06 -3.37
CA GLY A 181 -21.93 -1.94 -2.95
C GLY A 181 -21.47 -3.20 -2.21
N LYS A 182 -20.16 -3.37 -1.98
CA LYS A 182 -19.60 -4.53 -1.28
C LYS A 182 -19.21 -4.24 0.19
N GLY A 183 -19.43 -3.01 0.66
CA GLY A 183 -19.16 -2.61 2.05
C GLY A 183 -17.67 -2.39 2.37
N TYR A 184 -16.85 -2.11 1.38
CA TYR A 184 -15.42 -1.90 1.62
C TYR A 184 -15.11 -0.62 2.38
N ILE A 185 -14.20 -0.75 3.35
CA ILE A 185 -13.51 0.36 4.03
C ILE A 185 -12.19 0.60 3.28
N VAL A 186 -12.00 1.82 2.78
CA VAL A 186 -10.79 2.21 2.03
C VAL A 186 -9.67 2.59 2.98
N LEU A 187 -8.53 1.95 2.80
CA LEU A 187 -7.25 2.26 3.42
C LEU A 187 -6.34 2.89 2.35
N ALA A 188 -6.37 4.21 2.28
CA ALA A 188 -5.62 4.99 1.29
C ALA A 188 -4.17 5.23 1.73
N GLY A 189 -3.30 5.54 0.76
CA GLY A 189 -1.89 5.89 1.02
C GLY A 189 -1.71 7.18 1.80
N HIS A 190 -2.69 8.09 1.77
CA HIS A 190 -2.72 9.34 2.54
C HIS A 190 -4.12 9.66 3.04
N GLY A 191 -4.20 10.48 4.10
CA GLY A 191 -5.45 11.03 4.62
C GLY A 191 -6.31 10.02 5.37
N ASP A 192 -7.62 10.29 5.38
CA ASP A 192 -8.57 9.55 6.20
C ASP A 192 -8.98 8.20 5.61
N ILE A 193 -9.33 7.26 6.47
CA ILE A 193 -10.07 6.04 6.16
C ILE A 193 -11.53 6.42 5.87
N PHE A 194 -12.16 5.77 4.87
CA PHE A 194 -13.54 6.07 4.50
C PHE A 194 -14.26 4.86 3.88
N GLU A 195 -15.59 4.92 3.83
CA GLU A 195 -16.42 3.90 3.17
C GLU A 195 -16.49 4.15 1.66
N LEU A 196 -16.21 3.13 0.85
CA LEU A 196 -16.22 3.24 -0.60
C LEU A 196 -17.63 3.47 -1.17
N ASP A 197 -18.64 2.85 -0.58
CA ASP A 197 -20.00 2.82 -1.13
C ASP A 197 -20.64 4.20 -1.23
N ASN A 198 -20.28 5.08 -0.30
CA ASN A 198 -20.79 6.46 -0.23
C ASN A 198 -19.87 7.48 -0.91
N TYR A 199 -18.77 7.04 -1.53
CA TYR A 199 -17.77 7.93 -2.12
C TYR A 199 -18.00 8.16 -3.62
N ASP A 200 -17.90 9.42 -4.05
CA ASP A 200 -17.92 9.75 -5.48
C ASP A 200 -16.56 9.48 -6.13
N ILE A 201 -16.44 8.33 -6.77
CA ILE A 201 -15.20 7.89 -7.42
C ILE A 201 -14.71 8.86 -8.50
N LYS A 202 -15.59 9.67 -9.11
CA LYS A 202 -15.16 10.67 -10.10
C LYS A 202 -14.21 11.73 -9.54
N LYS A 203 -14.10 11.85 -8.23
CA LYS A 203 -13.13 12.75 -7.58
C LYS A 203 -11.67 12.39 -7.82
N ILE A 204 -11.38 11.19 -8.36
CA ILE A 204 -10.01 10.81 -8.77
C ILE A 204 -9.47 11.62 -9.97
N TYR A 205 -10.35 12.30 -10.73
CA TYR A 205 -9.96 13.15 -11.87
C TYR A 205 -9.56 14.56 -11.51
#